data_74ced5d1805e7a6aec4659a0fa57f4ec
#
_entry.id   74ced5d1805e7a6aec4659a0fa57f4ec
#
_cell.length_a   1.000
_cell.length_b   1.000
_cell.length_c   1.000
_cell.angle_alpha   90.00
_cell.angle_beta   90.00
_cell.angle_gamma   90.00
#
_symmetry.space_group_name_H-M   'P 1'
#
loop_
_entity.id
_entity.type
_entity.pdbx_description
1 polymer ?
#
loop_
_entity_poly.entity_id
_entity_poly.type
_entity_poly.pdbx_seq_one_letter_code
_entity_poly.pdbx_strand_id
1 'polypeptide(L)'
;MNDRKLVNFTVTEDDLKLQEEEIIPYWKNRAVREHLLKAMTQEWRDCYEVGMFTEFMEQRGPGHTAGGKNFYIKGYGDYKKEIEQAIKDLDYFNDPEAYDKEQELRAMDICCDAIIILGKRYHDLALEKAAEEKDPVRKAELEQIAANCAVVP
;
A
#
# COMPACT_ATOMS: atom_id res chain seq x y z
N MET A 1 21.34 -5.22 10.23
CA MET A 1 20.46 -6.19 9.55
C MET A 1 21.25 -7.30 8.87
N ASN A 2 22.35 -7.00 8.24
CA ASN A 2 23.16 -7.96 7.47
C ASN A 2 23.78 -9.10 8.29
N ASP A 3 23.81 -9.00 9.63
CA ASP A 3 24.37 -10.03 10.51
C ASP A 3 23.38 -11.15 10.92
N ARG A 4 22.18 -11.14 10.37
CA ARG A 4 21.16 -12.16 10.71
C ARG A 4 21.38 -13.43 9.89
N LYS A 5 21.71 -14.54 10.57
CA LYS A 5 21.97 -15.82 9.93
C LYS A 5 20.73 -16.54 9.38
N LEU A 6 19.54 -16.23 9.89
CA LEU A 6 18.30 -16.96 9.56
C LEU A 6 17.35 -16.15 8.67
N VAL A 7 17.63 -14.88 8.43
CA VAL A 7 16.78 -14.01 7.60
C VAL A 7 17.69 -13.34 6.58
N ASN A 8 17.49 -13.69 5.33
CA ASN A 8 18.34 -13.25 4.23
C ASN A 8 17.95 -11.84 3.74
N PHE A 9 17.96 -10.87 4.65
CA PHE A 9 17.84 -9.46 4.27
C PHE A 9 19.23 -8.85 4.21
N THR A 10 19.62 -8.44 3.02
CA THR A 10 20.85 -7.68 2.80
C THR A 10 20.47 -6.23 2.52
N VAL A 11 21.06 -5.30 3.25
CA VAL A 11 20.96 -3.87 3.00
C VAL A 11 22.31 -3.44 2.40
N THR A 12 22.27 -2.92 1.19
CA THR A 12 23.47 -2.43 0.49
C THR A 12 23.69 -0.94 0.78
N GLU A 13 24.83 -0.42 0.37
CA GLU A 13 25.09 1.02 0.43
C GLU A 13 24.16 1.81 -0.50
N ASP A 14 23.79 1.23 -1.64
CA ASP A 14 22.84 1.83 -2.58
C ASP A 14 21.43 1.90 -1.98
N ASP A 15 21.01 0.87 -1.22
CA ASP A 15 19.72 0.91 -0.50
C ASP A 15 19.69 2.02 0.54
N LEU A 16 20.79 2.20 1.28
CA LEU A 16 20.90 3.30 2.27
C LEU A 16 20.85 4.65 1.59
N LYS A 17 21.58 4.81 0.51
CA LYS A 17 21.60 6.05 -0.27
C LYS A 17 20.23 6.38 -0.85
N LEU A 18 19.54 5.38 -1.44
CA LEU A 18 18.18 5.54 -1.93
C LEU A 18 17.22 5.96 -0.80
N GLN A 19 17.36 5.35 0.37
CA GLN A 19 16.55 5.67 1.54
C GLN A 19 16.74 7.13 1.99
N GLU A 20 18.00 7.59 2.07
CA GLU A 20 18.34 8.92 2.59
C GLU A 20 18.12 10.04 1.57
N GLU A 21 18.44 9.81 0.31
CA GLU A 21 18.41 10.84 -0.73
C GLU A 21 17.06 10.95 -1.43
N GLU A 22 16.28 9.86 -1.51
CA GLU A 22 15.02 9.85 -2.26
C GLU A 22 13.80 9.53 -1.39
N ILE A 23 13.80 8.40 -0.66
CA ILE A 23 12.60 7.93 0.04
C ILE A 23 12.22 8.84 1.20
N ILE A 24 13.18 9.15 2.09
CA ILE A 24 12.93 10.05 3.23
C ILE A 24 12.50 11.44 2.77
N PRO A 25 13.20 12.11 1.83
CA PRO A 25 12.79 13.42 1.31
C PRO A 25 11.42 13.39 0.62
N TYR A 26 11.11 12.32 -0.12
CA TYR A 26 9.80 12.17 -0.77
C TYR A 26 8.65 12.12 0.25
N TRP A 27 8.81 11.34 1.33
CA TRP A 27 7.75 11.18 2.33
C TRP A 27 7.68 12.33 3.35
N LYS A 28 8.71 13.17 3.41
CA LYS A 28 8.69 14.34 4.30
C LYS A 28 7.51 15.25 3.99
N ASN A 29 6.68 15.52 4.99
CA ASN A 29 5.42 16.26 4.91
C ASN A 29 4.30 15.57 4.10
N ARG A 30 4.45 14.29 3.75
CA ARG A 30 3.43 13.50 3.06
C ARG A 30 2.95 12.31 3.89
N ALA A 31 3.71 11.91 4.90
CA ALA A 31 3.33 10.81 5.77
C ALA A 31 2.12 11.18 6.64
N VAL A 32 1.22 10.21 6.85
CA VAL A 32 0.02 10.36 7.70
C VAL A 32 0.41 10.86 9.09
N ARG A 33 1.50 10.35 9.66
CA ARG A 33 2.02 10.77 10.96
C ARG A 33 2.27 12.27 11.04
N GLU A 34 2.85 12.87 10.01
CA GLU A 34 3.14 14.31 10.00
C GLU A 34 1.86 15.15 9.91
N HIS A 35 0.87 14.67 9.16
CA HIS A 35 -0.45 15.31 9.09
C HIS A 35 -1.16 15.23 10.43
N LEU A 36 -1.16 14.08 11.10
CA LEU A 36 -1.71 13.91 12.44
C LEU A 36 -1.03 14.83 13.45
N LEU A 37 0.30 14.85 13.48
CA LEU A 37 1.05 15.75 14.38
C LEU A 37 0.73 17.24 14.16
N LYS A 38 0.48 17.65 12.92
CA LYS A 38 0.06 19.01 12.61
C LYS A 38 -1.35 19.33 13.10
N ALA A 39 -2.24 18.34 13.09
CA ALA A 39 -3.63 18.50 13.54
C ALA A 39 -3.78 18.43 15.08
N MET A 40 -2.84 17.83 15.79
CA MET A 40 -2.86 17.70 17.25
C MET A 40 -2.50 19.00 17.95
N THR A 41 -3.07 19.20 19.17
CA THR A 41 -2.71 20.34 20.03
C THR A 41 -1.25 20.26 20.48
N GLN A 42 -0.72 21.38 20.95
CA GLN A 42 0.67 21.41 21.46
C GLN A 42 0.82 20.51 22.69
N GLU A 43 -0.12 20.57 23.61
CA GLU A 43 -0.13 19.74 24.82
C GLU A 43 -0.10 18.25 24.48
N TRP A 44 -0.84 17.84 23.45
CA TRP A 44 -0.84 16.45 23.00
C TRP A 44 0.54 16.04 22.46
N ARG A 45 1.17 16.91 21.66
CA ARG A 45 2.52 16.66 21.12
C ARG A 45 3.57 16.58 22.23
N ASP A 46 3.48 17.48 23.22
CA ASP A 46 4.40 17.49 24.36
C ASP A 46 4.27 16.20 25.19
N CYS A 47 3.04 15.74 25.43
CA CYS A 47 2.77 14.46 26.09
C CYS A 47 3.33 13.26 25.32
N TYR A 48 3.21 13.29 23.99
CA TYR A 48 3.78 12.25 23.14
C TYR A 48 5.31 12.25 23.18
N GLU A 49 5.93 13.42 23.11
CA GLU A 49 7.38 13.57 23.09
C GLU A 49 8.04 13.09 24.39
N VAL A 50 7.39 13.35 25.54
CA VAL A 50 7.87 12.87 26.84
C VAL A 50 7.48 11.40 27.13
N GLY A 51 6.81 10.74 26.20
CA GLY A 51 6.51 9.32 26.30
C GLY A 51 5.35 8.96 27.25
N MET A 52 4.42 9.89 27.53
CA MET A 52 3.20 9.57 28.26
C MET A 52 2.34 8.53 27.55
N PHE A 53 2.42 8.49 26.23
CA PHE A 53 1.91 7.46 25.37
C PHE A 53 2.79 7.33 24.11
N THR A 54 2.82 6.14 23.52
CA THR A 54 3.76 5.80 22.43
C THR A 54 3.07 5.29 21.17
N GLU A 55 1.75 5.26 21.16
CA GLU A 55 0.99 4.67 20.06
C GLU A 55 0.25 5.73 19.26
N PHE A 56 0.52 5.73 17.97
CA PHE A 56 -0.28 6.43 16.97
C PHE A 56 -1.22 5.47 16.28
N MET A 57 -2.39 5.97 15.87
CA MET A 57 -3.36 5.20 15.09
C MET A 57 -2.75 4.66 13.78
N GLU A 58 -1.85 5.41 13.16
CA GLU A 58 -1.17 5.03 11.93
C GLU A 58 -0.16 3.90 12.06
N GLN A 59 0.24 3.55 13.29
CA GLN A 59 1.18 2.45 13.55
C GLN A 59 0.48 1.10 13.66
N ARG A 60 -0.83 1.10 13.82
CA ARG A 60 -1.65 -0.10 13.94
C ARG A 60 -2.46 -0.28 12.68
N GLY A 61 -1.88 -0.98 11.74
CA GLY A 61 -2.66 -1.52 10.64
C GLY A 61 -3.70 -2.52 11.14
N PRO A 62 -4.80 -2.71 10.41
CA PRO A 62 -5.71 -3.82 10.68
C PRO A 62 -4.94 -5.14 10.65
N GLY A 63 -5.35 -6.08 11.49
CA GLY A 63 -4.69 -7.39 11.60
C GLY A 63 -4.60 -8.15 10.27
N HIS A 64 -3.89 -9.23 10.28
CA HIS A 64 -3.31 -9.94 9.14
C HIS A 64 -4.27 -10.52 8.09
N THR A 65 -5.58 -10.40 8.23
CA THR A 65 -6.57 -11.06 7.35
C THR A 65 -7.72 -10.13 6.96
N ALA A 66 -7.40 -8.90 6.60
CA ALA A 66 -8.40 -8.03 5.97
C ALA A 66 -9.00 -8.74 4.75
N GLY A 67 -10.30 -8.69 4.59
CA GLY A 67 -11.00 -9.31 3.46
C GLY A 67 -11.34 -10.81 3.59
N GLY A 68 -10.65 -11.59 4.43
CA GLY A 68 -10.94 -13.01 4.66
C GLY A 68 -11.09 -13.81 3.37
N LYS A 69 -12.15 -14.60 3.25
CA LYS A 69 -12.43 -15.41 2.06
C LYS A 69 -12.68 -14.60 0.77
N ASN A 70 -12.96 -13.31 0.89
CA ASN A 70 -13.25 -12.46 -0.27
C ASN A 70 -12.06 -12.35 -1.22
N PHE A 71 -10.82 -12.43 -0.71
CA PHE A 71 -9.63 -12.45 -1.56
C PHE A 71 -9.53 -13.64 -2.52
N TYR A 72 -10.27 -14.71 -2.26
CA TYR A 72 -10.36 -15.88 -3.14
C TYR A 72 -11.49 -15.80 -4.15
N ILE A 73 -12.39 -14.82 -4.00
CA ILE A 73 -13.63 -14.73 -4.79
C ILE A 73 -13.62 -13.49 -5.68
N LYS A 74 -12.97 -12.40 -5.23
CA LYS A 74 -13.01 -11.08 -5.87
C LYS A 74 -11.59 -10.55 -6.06
N GLY A 75 -11.33 -9.94 -7.21
CA GLY A 75 -10.16 -9.11 -7.44
C GLY A 75 -10.44 -7.63 -7.14
N TYR A 76 -9.40 -6.81 -7.15
CA TYR A 76 -9.54 -5.37 -6.90
C TYR A 76 -10.37 -4.66 -7.98
N GLY A 77 -10.40 -5.18 -9.20
CA GLY A 77 -11.31 -4.71 -10.24
C GLY A 77 -12.80 -4.90 -9.90
N ASP A 78 -13.14 -5.93 -9.14
CA ASP A 78 -14.53 -6.15 -8.69
C ASP A 78 -14.88 -5.22 -7.52
N TYR A 79 -13.95 -4.99 -6.60
CA TYR A 79 -14.12 -3.98 -5.56
C TYR A 79 -14.35 -2.58 -6.15
N LYS A 80 -13.62 -2.19 -7.19
CA LYS A 80 -13.84 -0.91 -7.88
C LYS A 80 -15.25 -0.78 -8.42
N LYS A 81 -15.81 -1.82 -9.03
CA LYS A 81 -17.20 -1.83 -9.52
C LYS A 81 -18.21 -1.68 -8.37
N GLU A 82 -17.97 -2.39 -7.26
CA GLU A 82 -18.81 -2.29 -6.07
C GLU A 82 -18.77 -0.89 -5.44
N ILE A 83 -17.57 -0.29 -5.37
CA ILE A 83 -17.37 1.08 -4.90
C ILE A 83 -18.10 2.08 -5.79
N GLU A 84 -17.95 1.96 -7.11
CA GLU A 84 -18.65 2.82 -8.06
C GLU A 84 -20.17 2.73 -7.89
N GLN A 85 -20.70 1.52 -7.70
CA GLN A 85 -22.13 1.33 -7.45
C GLN A 85 -22.53 1.90 -6.09
N ALA A 86 -21.75 1.66 -5.04
CA ALA A 86 -22.02 2.20 -3.71
C ALA A 86 -22.09 3.73 -3.70
N ILE A 87 -21.20 4.41 -4.45
CA ILE A 87 -21.23 5.87 -4.61
C ILE A 87 -22.53 6.33 -5.31
N LYS A 88 -22.97 5.63 -6.34
CA LYS A 88 -24.24 5.95 -7.05
C LYS A 88 -25.48 5.79 -6.17
N ASP A 89 -25.41 4.88 -5.21
CA ASP A 89 -26.51 4.53 -4.31
C ASP A 89 -26.57 5.39 -3.05
N LEU A 90 -25.64 6.36 -2.87
CA LEU A 90 -25.63 7.27 -1.73
C LEU A 90 -26.85 8.18 -1.76
N ASP A 91 -27.56 8.25 -0.62
CA ASP A 91 -28.69 9.14 -0.43
C ASP A 91 -28.28 10.43 0.30
N TYR A 92 -27.82 11.40 -0.47
CA TYR A 92 -27.39 12.70 0.07
C TYR A 92 -28.52 13.51 0.71
N PHE A 93 -29.78 13.12 0.51
CA PHE A 93 -30.92 13.84 1.05
C PHE A 93 -31.33 13.34 2.44
N ASN A 94 -31.27 12.03 2.66
CA ASN A 94 -31.73 11.42 3.90
C ASN A 94 -30.61 10.93 4.79
N ASP A 95 -29.37 10.76 4.25
CA ASP A 95 -28.22 10.27 5.00
C ASP A 95 -27.25 11.42 5.29
N PRO A 96 -27.18 11.92 6.54
CA PRO A 96 -26.27 13.01 6.90
C PRO A 96 -24.79 12.65 6.77
N GLU A 97 -24.45 11.34 6.71
CA GLU A 97 -23.07 10.85 6.54
C GLU A 97 -22.74 10.56 5.08
N ALA A 98 -23.64 10.78 4.13
CA ALA A 98 -23.44 10.42 2.72
C ALA A 98 -22.16 11.01 2.13
N TYR A 99 -21.84 12.26 2.47
CA TYR A 99 -20.61 12.91 2.01
C TYR A 99 -19.35 12.22 2.57
N ASP A 100 -19.32 11.90 3.84
CA ASP A 100 -18.17 11.23 4.47
C ASP A 100 -18.00 9.81 3.91
N LYS A 101 -19.12 9.09 3.70
CA LYS A 101 -19.13 7.79 3.03
C LYS A 101 -18.59 7.86 1.60
N GLU A 102 -18.91 8.90 0.86
CA GLU A 102 -18.36 9.12 -0.49
C GLU A 102 -16.85 9.31 -0.43
N GLN A 103 -16.33 10.12 0.50
CA GLN A 103 -14.88 10.35 0.62
C GLN A 103 -14.15 9.05 0.97
N GLU A 104 -14.70 8.25 1.87
CA GLU A 104 -14.14 6.95 2.23
C GLU A 104 -14.15 5.97 1.06
N LEU A 105 -15.24 5.88 0.32
CA LEU A 105 -15.34 5.05 -0.89
C LEU A 105 -14.33 5.48 -1.96
N ARG A 106 -14.13 6.78 -2.16
CA ARG A 106 -13.10 7.30 -3.08
C ARG A 106 -11.68 6.95 -2.62
N ALA A 107 -11.43 7.01 -1.32
CA ALA A 107 -10.14 6.59 -0.76
C ALA A 107 -9.90 5.10 -0.97
N MET A 108 -10.92 4.26 -0.80
CA MET A 108 -10.85 2.82 -1.10
C MET A 108 -10.57 2.56 -2.59
N ASP A 109 -11.18 3.31 -3.50
CA ASP A 109 -10.94 3.20 -4.95
C ASP A 109 -9.48 3.50 -5.30
N ILE A 110 -8.91 4.57 -4.72
CA ILE A 110 -7.49 4.91 -4.88
C ILE A 110 -6.58 3.78 -4.37
N CYS A 111 -6.93 3.14 -3.25
CA CYS A 111 -6.18 2.00 -2.74
C CYS A 111 -6.23 0.79 -3.69
N CYS A 112 -7.38 0.53 -4.32
CA CYS A 112 -7.50 -0.51 -5.33
C CYS A 112 -6.60 -0.22 -6.54
N ASP A 113 -6.59 1.02 -7.03
CA ASP A 113 -5.71 1.44 -8.12
C ASP A 113 -4.23 1.27 -7.77
N ALA A 114 -3.84 1.61 -6.55
CA ALA A 114 -2.45 1.47 -6.11
C ALA A 114 -1.96 0.01 -6.20
N ILE A 115 -2.79 -0.95 -5.80
CA ILE A 115 -2.45 -2.38 -5.86
C ILE A 115 -2.42 -2.88 -7.31
N ILE A 116 -3.37 -2.47 -8.14
CA ILE A 116 -3.39 -2.80 -9.57
C ILE A 116 -2.14 -2.26 -10.27
N ILE A 117 -1.75 -1.01 -9.98
CA ILE A 117 -0.52 -0.40 -10.51
C ILE A 117 0.71 -1.19 -10.05
N LEU A 118 0.76 -1.63 -8.80
CA LEU A 118 1.86 -2.44 -8.28
C LEU A 118 1.98 -3.76 -9.05
N GLY A 119 0.88 -4.48 -9.23
CA GLY A 119 0.84 -5.72 -10.03
C GLY A 119 1.34 -5.49 -11.45
N LYS A 120 0.87 -4.44 -12.11
CA LYS A 120 1.32 -4.07 -13.45
C LYS A 120 2.83 -3.78 -13.52
N ARG A 121 3.37 -3.04 -12.56
CA ARG A 121 4.82 -2.75 -12.51
C ARG A 121 5.65 -4.03 -12.36
N TYR A 122 5.22 -4.98 -11.54
CA TYR A 122 5.90 -6.25 -11.40
C TYR A 122 5.75 -7.12 -12.65
N HIS A 123 4.60 -7.09 -13.32
CA HIS A 123 4.41 -7.73 -14.62
C HIS A 123 5.42 -7.22 -15.64
N ASP A 124 5.49 -5.90 -15.83
CA ASP A 124 6.35 -5.27 -16.81
C ASP A 124 7.85 -5.56 -16.51
N LEU A 125 8.26 -5.46 -15.23
CA LEU A 125 9.62 -5.78 -14.81
C LEU A 125 9.98 -7.25 -15.02
N ALA A 126 9.04 -8.17 -14.78
CA ALA A 126 9.27 -9.59 -14.99
C ALA A 126 9.47 -9.91 -16.49
N LEU A 127 8.71 -9.28 -17.37
CA LEU A 127 8.90 -9.41 -18.82
C LEU A 127 10.23 -8.83 -19.30
N GLU A 128 10.62 -7.65 -18.77
CA GLU A 128 11.92 -7.05 -19.06
C GLU A 128 13.06 -8.00 -18.70
N LYS A 129 13.04 -8.53 -17.47
CA LYS A 129 14.04 -9.50 -17.01
C LYS A 129 14.01 -10.81 -17.80
N ALA A 130 12.83 -11.30 -18.18
CA ALA A 130 12.70 -12.49 -19.01
C ALA A 130 13.31 -12.32 -20.41
N ALA A 131 13.23 -11.12 -20.97
CA ALA A 131 13.82 -10.80 -22.27
C ALA A 131 15.37 -10.84 -22.24
N GLU A 132 15.97 -10.48 -21.12
CA GLU A 132 17.43 -10.45 -20.92
C GLU A 132 17.99 -11.81 -20.44
N GLU A 133 17.14 -12.69 -19.89
CA GLU A 133 17.53 -13.95 -19.26
C GLU A 133 17.97 -14.99 -20.33
N LYS A 134 19.12 -15.60 -20.07
CA LYS A 134 19.73 -16.62 -20.96
C LYS A 134 19.43 -18.05 -20.52
N ASP A 135 19.16 -18.26 -19.23
CA ASP A 135 18.75 -19.57 -18.73
C ASP A 135 17.29 -19.81 -19.10
N PRO A 136 16.96 -20.83 -19.91
CA PRO A 136 15.60 -21.08 -20.34
C PRO A 136 14.65 -21.44 -19.19
N VAL A 137 15.16 -22.06 -18.12
CA VAL A 137 14.35 -22.40 -16.95
C VAL A 137 13.97 -21.13 -16.21
N ARG A 138 14.95 -20.27 -15.91
CA ARG A 138 14.71 -19.01 -15.23
C ARG A 138 13.86 -18.06 -16.06
N LYS A 139 14.04 -18.03 -17.37
CA LYS A 139 13.20 -17.27 -18.29
C LYS A 139 11.73 -17.69 -18.19
N ALA A 140 11.44 -18.99 -18.23
CA ALA A 140 10.08 -19.49 -18.09
C ALA A 140 9.45 -19.16 -16.73
N GLU A 141 10.24 -19.16 -15.64
CA GLU A 141 9.78 -18.72 -14.33
C GLU A 141 9.38 -17.23 -14.32
N LEU A 142 10.20 -16.37 -14.93
CA LEU A 142 9.92 -14.94 -15.03
C LEU A 142 8.66 -14.65 -15.87
N GLU A 143 8.49 -15.36 -16.99
CA GLU A 143 7.27 -15.28 -17.81
C GLU A 143 6.04 -15.73 -17.02
N GLN A 144 6.15 -16.79 -16.20
CA GLN A 144 5.06 -17.22 -15.33
C GLN A 144 4.76 -16.19 -14.22
N ILE A 145 5.78 -15.55 -13.63
CA ILE A 145 5.61 -14.46 -12.66
C ILE A 145 4.86 -13.30 -13.32
N ALA A 146 5.25 -12.91 -14.54
CA ALA A 146 4.55 -11.87 -15.28
C ALA A 146 3.08 -12.22 -15.51
N ALA A 147 2.79 -13.43 -15.97
CA ALA A 147 1.42 -13.90 -16.17
C ALA A 147 0.59 -13.86 -14.89
N ASN A 148 1.16 -14.24 -13.76
CA ASN A 148 0.50 -14.17 -12.46
C ASN A 148 0.21 -12.71 -12.06
N CYS A 149 1.19 -11.81 -12.19
CA CYS A 149 1.04 -10.39 -11.85
C CYS A 149 0.02 -9.65 -12.73
N ALA A 150 -0.28 -10.18 -13.91
CA ALA A 150 -1.30 -9.63 -14.81
C ALA A 150 -2.75 -9.88 -14.35
N VAL A 151 -2.97 -10.88 -13.48
CA VAL A 151 -4.32 -11.34 -13.11
C VAL A 151 -4.62 -11.35 -11.61
N VAL A 152 -3.59 -11.24 -10.78
CA VAL A 152 -3.74 -11.39 -9.31
C VAL A 152 -4.24 -10.13 -8.59
N PRO A 153 -3.93 -8.87 -8.95
CA PRO A 153 -4.50 -7.72 -8.25
C PRO A 153 -5.94 -7.46 -8.58
#